data_507dcc010091698cccc299fd468d0be1
#
_entry.id   507dcc010091698cccc299fd468d0be1
#
_cell.length_a   1.000
_cell.length_b   1.000
_cell.length_c   1.000
_cell.angle_alpha   90.00
_cell.angle_beta   90.00
_cell.angle_gamma   90.00
#
_symmetry.space_group_name_H-M   'P 1'
#
loop_
_entity.id
_entity.type
_entity.pdbx_description
1 polymer ?
#
loop_
_entity_poly.entity_id
_entity_poly.type
_entity_poly.pdbx_seq_one_letter_code
_entity_poly.pdbx_strand_id
1 'polypeptide(L)'
;MLVFSATFTAKPGAAQAVIDLVATLIEPSRAEPGCIRYDFLQSPYTPNQFVFFELWKSQADLDAHFQEPHFLAFAERLPALTEGSFEKVAYETDGPKPAA
;
A
#
# COMPACT_ATOMS: atom_id res chain seq x y z
N MET A 1 12.35 9.26 -8.36
CA MET A 1 11.13 9.01 -7.61
C MET A 1 10.51 7.70 -8.05
N LEU A 2 9.92 6.98 -7.14
CA LEU A 2 9.31 5.67 -7.42
C LEU A 2 7.82 5.71 -7.11
N VAL A 3 7.00 5.27 -8.07
CA VAL A 3 5.56 5.03 -7.88
C VAL A 3 5.40 3.53 -7.62
N PHE A 4 4.70 3.18 -6.54
CA PHE A 4 4.40 1.78 -6.23
C PHE A 4 2.89 1.61 -6.07
N SER A 5 2.35 0.57 -6.69
CA SER A 5 0.94 0.22 -6.59
C SER A 5 0.80 -1.26 -6.23
N ALA A 6 -0.06 -1.55 -5.27
CA ALA A 6 -0.40 -2.92 -4.90
C ALA A 6 -1.91 -3.07 -4.85
N THR A 7 -2.45 -3.96 -5.67
CA THR A 7 -3.88 -4.25 -5.73
C THR A 7 -4.13 -5.64 -5.19
N PHE A 8 -5.12 -5.79 -4.32
CA PHE A 8 -5.46 -7.09 -3.74
C PHE A 8 -6.95 -7.17 -3.40
N THR A 9 -7.41 -8.38 -3.11
CA THR A 9 -8.81 -8.66 -2.82
C THR A 9 -8.96 -9.27 -1.42
N ALA A 10 -9.85 -8.70 -0.61
CA ALA A 10 -10.22 -9.25 0.69
C ALA A 10 -11.12 -10.47 0.50
N LYS A 11 -11.01 -11.43 1.42
CA LYS A 11 -11.98 -12.53 1.51
C LYS A 11 -13.40 -11.98 1.71
N PRO A 12 -14.45 -12.71 1.27
CA PRO A 12 -15.82 -12.30 1.55
C PRO A 12 -16.04 -12.04 3.04
N GLY A 13 -16.58 -10.88 3.36
CA GLY A 13 -16.83 -10.46 4.74
C GLY A 13 -15.62 -9.89 5.48
N ALA A 14 -14.42 -9.88 4.88
CA ALA A 14 -13.21 -9.42 5.53
C ALA A 14 -12.83 -7.96 5.22
N ALA A 15 -13.59 -7.26 4.37
CA ALA A 15 -13.23 -5.90 3.94
C ALA A 15 -13.01 -4.94 5.11
N GLN A 16 -13.88 -4.93 6.11
CA GLN A 16 -13.72 -4.04 7.26
C GLN A 16 -12.49 -4.41 8.09
N ALA A 17 -12.21 -5.71 8.26
CA ALA A 17 -11.02 -6.16 8.98
C ALA A 17 -9.73 -5.73 8.25
N VAL A 18 -9.74 -5.73 6.91
CA VAL A 18 -8.62 -5.19 6.11
C VAL A 18 -8.46 -3.70 6.37
N ILE A 19 -9.55 -2.93 6.33
CA ILE A 19 -9.52 -1.49 6.59
C ILE A 19 -8.95 -1.20 7.98
N ASP A 20 -9.40 -1.93 8.99
CA ASP A 20 -8.93 -1.75 10.37
C ASP A 20 -7.44 -2.09 10.51
N LEU A 21 -6.99 -3.16 9.85
CA LEU A 21 -5.59 -3.54 9.86
C LEU A 21 -4.71 -2.49 9.18
N VAL A 22 -5.13 -2.01 8.00
CA VAL A 22 -4.39 -0.99 7.25
C VAL A 22 -4.33 0.33 8.02
N ALA A 23 -5.35 0.65 8.81
CA ALA A 23 -5.36 1.86 9.63
C ALA A 23 -4.15 1.94 10.57
N THR A 24 -3.61 0.80 11.01
CA THR A 24 -2.41 0.76 11.87
C THR A 24 -1.12 1.07 11.10
N LEU A 25 -1.16 1.00 9.78
CA LEU A 25 0.00 1.12 8.90
C LEU A 25 0.19 2.54 8.34
N ILE A 26 -0.90 3.28 8.16
CA ILE A 26 -0.89 4.54 7.40
C ILE A 26 0.02 5.60 8.02
N GLU A 27 -0.22 6.01 9.27
CA GLU A 27 0.54 7.09 9.89
C GLU A 27 2.03 6.77 10.06
N PRO A 28 2.41 5.57 10.56
CA PRO A 28 3.83 5.22 10.62
C PRO A 28 4.51 5.21 9.26
N SER A 29 3.82 4.77 8.21
CA SER A 29 4.37 4.77 6.86
C SER A 29 4.58 6.18 6.32
N ARG A 30 3.62 7.06 6.54
CA ARG A 30 3.73 8.47 6.14
C ARG A 30 4.85 9.20 6.88
N ALA A 31 5.21 8.76 8.07
CA ALA A 31 6.30 9.33 8.86
C ALA A 31 7.68 8.87 8.41
N GLU A 32 7.79 7.87 7.54
CA GLU A 32 9.08 7.41 7.04
C GLU A 32 9.75 8.49 6.17
N PRO A 33 11.06 8.72 6.33
CA PRO A 33 11.73 9.84 5.66
C PRO A 33 11.63 9.83 4.13
N GLY A 34 11.56 8.66 3.53
CA GLY A 34 11.47 8.52 2.07
C GLY A 34 10.06 8.50 1.52
N CYS A 35 9.03 8.56 2.38
CA CYS A 35 7.65 8.49 1.95
C CYS A 35 7.14 9.87 1.52
N ILE A 36 6.69 9.95 0.25
CA ILE A 36 6.11 11.18 -0.29
C ILE A 36 4.59 11.12 -0.23
N ARG A 37 4.03 9.94 -0.53
CA ARG A 37 2.59 9.70 -0.52
C ARG A 37 2.31 8.24 -0.17
N TYR A 38 1.28 8.02 0.63
CA TYR A 38 0.88 6.69 1.04
C TYR A 38 -0.64 6.66 1.18
N ASP A 39 -1.32 6.19 0.13
CA ASP A 39 -2.78 6.16 0.07
C ASP A 39 -3.29 4.73 -0.02
N PHE A 40 -4.42 4.50 0.63
CA PHE A 40 -5.13 3.22 0.60
C PHE A 40 -6.55 3.47 0.13
N LEU A 41 -6.96 2.78 -0.94
CA LEU A 41 -8.22 3.04 -1.63
C LEU A 41 -9.03 1.76 -1.75
N GLN A 42 -10.36 1.90 -1.65
CA GLN A 42 -11.31 0.81 -1.86
C GLN A 42 -12.09 1.08 -3.13
N SER A 43 -12.25 0.03 -3.97
CA SER A 43 -13.04 0.16 -5.20
C SER A 43 -14.52 0.35 -4.85
N PRO A 44 -15.21 1.36 -5.43
CA PRO A 44 -16.65 1.52 -5.24
C PRO A 44 -17.46 0.48 -6.01
N TYR A 45 -16.87 -0.17 -7.00
CA TYR A 45 -17.55 -1.16 -7.85
C TYR A 45 -17.31 -2.59 -7.38
N THR A 46 -16.18 -2.83 -6.73
CA THR A 46 -15.79 -4.13 -6.20
C THR A 46 -15.31 -3.93 -4.76
N PRO A 47 -16.24 -3.90 -3.78
CA PRO A 47 -15.91 -3.47 -2.41
C PRO A 47 -14.84 -4.29 -1.68
N ASN A 48 -14.55 -5.50 -2.13
CA ASN A 48 -13.47 -6.30 -1.56
C ASN A 48 -12.11 -6.01 -2.20
N GLN A 49 -12.06 -5.18 -3.23
CA GLN A 49 -10.81 -4.82 -3.90
C GLN A 49 -10.24 -3.53 -3.34
N PHE A 50 -8.94 -3.58 -3.02
CA PHE A 50 -8.19 -2.48 -2.44
C PHE A 50 -6.93 -2.21 -3.23
N VAL A 51 -6.47 -0.96 -3.16
CA VAL A 51 -5.24 -0.51 -3.83
C VAL A 51 -4.44 0.34 -2.86
N PHE A 52 -3.15 0.00 -2.67
CA PHE A 52 -2.17 0.93 -2.14
C PHE A 52 -1.59 1.73 -3.29
N PHE A 53 -1.56 3.04 -3.15
CA PHE A 53 -0.89 3.92 -4.08
C PHE A 53 0.15 4.73 -3.32
N GLU A 54 1.43 4.55 -3.67
CA GLU A 54 2.55 5.05 -2.88
C GLU A 54 3.56 5.77 -3.77
N LEU A 55 4.12 6.85 -3.25
CA LEU A 55 5.24 7.55 -3.86
C LEU A 55 6.40 7.56 -2.87
N TRP A 56 7.57 7.14 -3.34
CA TRP A 56 8.79 7.07 -2.56
C TRP A 56 9.90 7.86 -3.25
N LYS A 57 10.83 8.42 -2.47
CA LYS A 57 11.96 9.18 -3.04
C LYS A 57 12.85 8.29 -3.90
N SER A 58 12.98 7.01 -3.53
CA SER A 58 13.85 6.05 -4.24
C SER A 58 13.41 4.61 -3.97
N GLN A 59 13.96 3.68 -4.76
CA GLN A 59 13.79 2.26 -4.52
C GLN A 59 14.31 1.86 -3.14
N ALA A 60 15.44 2.43 -2.70
CA ALA A 60 16.00 2.14 -1.39
C ALA A 60 15.04 2.50 -0.25
N ASP A 61 14.30 3.60 -0.40
CA ASP A 61 13.31 4.02 0.60
C ASP A 61 12.11 3.06 0.64
N LEU A 62 11.65 2.56 -0.50
CA LEU A 62 10.62 1.54 -0.54
C LEU A 62 11.11 0.23 0.09
N ASP A 63 12.34 -0.18 -0.23
CA ASP A 63 12.93 -1.38 0.35
C ASP A 63 13.03 -1.27 1.88
N ALA A 64 13.41 -0.08 2.38
CA ALA A 64 13.46 0.19 3.81
C ALA A 64 12.07 0.10 4.45
N HIS A 65 11.03 0.58 3.78
CA HIS A 65 9.65 0.47 4.25
C HIS A 65 9.25 -0.98 4.50
N PHE A 66 9.64 -1.89 3.60
CA PHE A 66 9.32 -3.31 3.75
C PHE A 66 10.02 -3.99 4.92
N GLN A 67 11.00 -3.34 5.55
CA GLN A 67 11.70 -3.83 6.74
C GLN A 67 11.24 -3.14 8.02
N GLU A 68 10.37 -2.14 7.94
CA GLU A 68 9.87 -1.42 9.10
C GLU A 68 8.97 -2.32 9.97
N PRO A 69 9.04 -2.20 11.32
CA PRO A 69 8.22 -3.03 12.22
C PRO A 69 6.73 -2.93 11.92
N HIS A 70 6.23 -1.73 11.60
CA HIS A 70 4.82 -1.54 11.29
C HIS A 70 4.40 -2.27 10.01
N PHE A 71 5.29 -2.33 9.00
CA PHE A 71 5.01 -3.09 7.80
C PHE A 71 5.06 -4.60 8.05
N LEU A 72 6.07 -5.08 8.76
CA LEU A 72 6.23 -6.51 9.04
C LEU A 72 5.05 -7.06 9.85
N ALA A 73 4.57 -6.31 10.84
CA ALA A 73 3.40 -6.70 11.61
C ALA A 73 2.13 -6.77 10.75
N PHE A 74 1.96 -5.81 9.85
CA PHE A 74 0.86 -5.80 8.89
C PHE A 74 0.94 -6.99 7.93
N ALA A 75 2.11 -7.21 7.33
CA ALA A 75 2.33 -8.28 6.36
C ALA A 75 2.09 -9.68 6.93
N GLU A 76 2.34 -9.87 8.22
CA GLU A 76 2.10 -11.13 8.91
C GLU A 76 0.60 -11.43 9.03
N ARG A 77 -0.23 -10.40 9.21
CA ARG A 77 -1.67 -10.54 9.46
C ARG A 77 -2.52 -10.54 8.19
N LEU A 78 -2.07 -9.84 7.16
CA LEU A 78 -2.87 -9.61 5.96
C LEU A 78 -3.28 -10.89 5.21
N PRO A 79 -2.42 -11.93 5.07
CA PRO A 79 -2.80 -13.13 4.31
C PRO A 79 -4.05 -13.83 4.81
N ALA A 80 -4.33 -13.76 6.11
CA ALA A 80 -5.54 -14.37 6.69
C ALA A 80 -6.83 -13.68 6.22
N LEU A 81 -6.73 -12.45 5.73
CA LEU A 81 -7.87 -11.61 5.34
C LEU A 81 -8.05 -11.49 3.83
N THR A 82 -7.12 -12.04 3.04
CA THR A 82 -7.10 -11.84 1.59
C THR A 82 -7.20 -13.14 0.83
N GLU A 83 -7.60 -13.05 -0.43
CA GLU A 83 -7.64 -14.19 -1.35
C GLU A 83 -7.00 -13.80 -2.68
N GLY A 84 -6.53 -14.79 -3.43
CA GLY A 84 -5.87 -14.58 -4.70
C GLY A 84 -4.50 -13.96 -4.54
N SER A 85 -3.93 -13.52 -5.65
CA SER A 85 -2.60 -12.91 -5.69
C SER A 85 -2.68 -11.40 -5.63
N PHE A 86 -1.58 -10.78 -5.19
CA PHE A 86 -1.40 -9.34 -5.21
C PHE A 86 -0.80 -8.92 -6.55
N GLU A 87 -1.31 -7.86 -7.14
CA GLU A 87 -0.69 -7.21 -8.28
C GLU A 87 0.18 -6.06 -7.79
N LYS A 88 1.49 -6.23 -7.84
CA LYS A 88 2.46 -5.23 -7.39
C LYS A 88 3.21 -4.69 -8.59
N VAL A 89 3.18 -3.37 -8.77
CA VAL A 89 3.85 -2.69 -9.88
C VAL A 89 4.61 -1.48 -9.35
N ALA A 90 5.84 -1.31 -9.84
CA ALA A 90 6.65 -0.14 -9.52
C ALA A 90 7.11 0.54 -10.82
N TYR A 91 7.07 1.86 -10.83
CA TYR A 91 7.51 2.68 -11.96
C TYR A 91 8.50 3.73 -11.47
N GLU A 92 9.64 3.83 -12.16
CA GLU A 92 10.54 4.95 -11.96
C GLU A 92 10.01 6.17 -12.72
N THR A 93 10.17 7.35 -12.13
CA THR A 93 9.72 8.61 -12.73
C THR A 93 10.68 9.75 -12.38
N ASP A 94 10.74 10.75 -13.24
CA ASP A 94 11.50 11.99 -13.01
C ASP A 94 10.82 12.91 -11.99
N GLY A 95 9.63 12.56 -11.56
CA GLY A 95 8.85 13.38 -10.64
C GLY A 95 7.55 13.88 -11.27
N PRO A 96 6.76 14.64 -10.48
CA PRO A 96 5.47 15.11 -10.93
C PRO A 96 5.58 16.11 -12.07
N LYS A 97 4.62 16.04 -12.98
CA LYS A 97 4.46 17.01 -14.08
C LYS A 97 3.04 17.58 -14.01
N PRO A 98 2.83 18.83 -14.44
CA PRO A 98 1.47 19.37 -14.52
C PRO A 98 0.59 18.48 -15.41
N ALA A 99 -0.59 18.17 -14.94
CA ALA A 99 -1.58 17.43 -15.71
C ALA A 99 -2.53 18.44 -16.34
N ALA A 100 -2.26 18.83 -17.55
CA ALA A 100 -3.07 19.72 -18.40
C ALA A 100 -3.80 20.85 -17.67
#